data_efd812394c28f01174258862f5ccfca2
#
_entry.id   efd812394c28f01174258862f5ccfca2
#
_cell.length_a   1.000
_cell.length_b   1.000
_cell.length_c   1.000
_cell.angle_alpha   90.00
_cell.angle_beta   90.00
_cell.angle_gamma   90.00
#
_symmetry.space_group_name_H-M   'P 1'
#
loop_
_entity.id
_entity.type
_entity.pdbx_description
1 polymer ?
#
loop_
_entity_poly.entity_id
_entity_poly.type
_entity_poly.pdbx_seq_one_letter_code
_entity_poly.pdbx_strand_id
1 'polypeptide(L)'
;MIDDSIVRGTQLRETTEFLYRNGAKEVHIRPACPPLLYGCKYLNFSRSKSEMDLITRRVIAKREGENVSDKVLADYADPNSANYKEMLEEIRKELNFTSLKFHRLDDLKASIGISPCKLCTYCWDGKE
;
A
#
# COMPACT_ATOMS: atom_id res chain seq x y z
N MET A 1 12.04 -8.52 5.23
CA MET A 1 12.50 -7.28 4.56
C MET A 1 11.59 -6.14 4.98
N ILE A 2 12.17 -5.00 5.30
CA ILE A 2 11.45 -3.76 5.62
C ILE A 2 11.68 -2.79 4.47
N ASP A 3 10.63 -2.07 4.07
CA ASP A 3 10.67 -1.05 3.03
C ASP A 3 9.89 0.18 3.51
N ASP A 4 10.12 1.35 2.94
CA ASP A 4 9.39 2.55 3.33
C ASP A 4 7.94 2.51 2.84
N SER A 5 7.72 2.15 1.58
CA SER A 5 6.39 2.09 0.98
C SER A 5 6.35 1.17 -0.25
N ILE A 6 5.17 0.66 -0.57
CA ILE A 6 4.92 -0.03 -1.83
C ILE A 6 4.09 0.89 -2.73
N VAL A 7 4.70 1.39 -3.79
CA VAL A 7 4.02 2.25 -4.79
C VAL A 7 3.55 1.40 -5.96
N ARG A 8 4.45 1.02 -6.85
CA ARG A 8 4.16 0.24 -8.06
C ARG A 8 4.37 -1.27 -7.88
N GLY A 9 5.21 -1.64 -6.93
CA GLY A 9 5.57 -3.02 -6.63
C GLY A 9 6.61 -3.66 -7.57
N THR A 10 6.99 -3.02 -8.67
CA THR A 10 7.88 -3.60 -9.68
C THR A 10 9.25 -3.97 -9.11
N GLN A 11 9.91 -3.03 -8.43
CA GLN A 11 11.23 -3.27 -7.80
C GLN A 11 11.18 -4.35 -6.73
N LEU A 12 10.12 -4.35 -5.90
CA LEU A 12 9.95 -5.36 -4.86
C LEU A 12 9.72 -6.75 -5.43
N ARG A 13 9.01 -6.85 -6.54
CA ARG A 13 8.83 -8.12 -7.25
C ARG A 13 10.17 -8.66 -7.76
N GLU A 14 10.95 -7.83 -8.43
CA GLU A 14 12.28 -8.20 -8.92
C GLU A 14 13.23 -8.61 -7.78
N THR A 15 13.22 -7.84 -6.67
CA THR A 15 14.00 -8.17 -5.47
C THR A 15 13.55 -9.50 -4.87
N THR A 16 12.26 -9.76 -4.79
CA THR A 16 11.71 -11.01 -4.28
C THR A 16 12.13 -12.20 -5.13
N GLU A 17 12.03 -12.08 -6.44
CA GLU A 17 12.49 -13.10 -7.38
C GLU A 17 13.99 -13.36 -7.25
N PHE A 18 14.80 -12.30 -7.08
CA PHE A 18 16.23 -12.42 -6.83
C PHE A 18 16.52 -13.19 -5.53
N LEU A 19 15.80 -12.88 -4.44
CA LEU A 19 15.97 -13.58 -3.16
C LEU A 19 15.66 -15.07 -3.28
N TYR A 20 14.56 -15.44 -3.92
CA TYR A 20 14.21 -16.86 -4.14
C TYR A 20 15.24 -17.58 -5.02
N ARG A 21 15.73 -16.96 -6.08
CA ARG A 21 16.80 -17.54 -6.94
C ARG A 21 18.10 -17.77 -6.17
N ASN A 22 18.35 -16.97 -5.11
CA ASN A 22 19.54 -17.11 -4.26
C ASN A 22 19.28 -17.94 -2.99
N GLY A 23 18.21 -18.73 -2.97
CA GLY A 23 17.97 -19.74 -1.95
C GLY A 23 17.13 -19.31 -0.76
N ALA A 24 16.50 -18.13 -0.81
CA ALA A 24 15.52 -17.76 0.21
C ALA A 24 14.34 -18.75 0.18
N LYS A 25 13.95 -19.27 1.33
CA LYS A 25 12.78 -20.15 1.46
C LYS A 25 11.49 -19.36 1.62
N GLU A 26 11.57 -18.24 2.27
CA GLU A 26 10.44 -17.34 2.56
C GLU A 26 10.86 -15.89 2.43
N VAL A 27 9.94 -15.03 1.98
CA VAL A 27 10.14 -13.57 1.89
C VAL A 27 8.96 -12.89 2.57
N HIS A 28 9.23 -12.25 3.69
CA HIS A 28 8.24 -11.51 4.49
C HIS A 28 8.48 -10.01 4.37
N ILE A 29 7.46 -9.27 3.95
CA ILE A 29 7.54 -7.82 3.72
C ILE A 29 6.74 -7.07 4.78
N ARG A 30 7.35 -5.99 5.30
CA ARG A 30 6.76 -5.07 6.28
C ARG A 30 7.03 -3.63 5.86
N PRO A 31 6.13 -3.01 5.08
CA PRO A 31 6.22 -1.58 4.77
C PRO A 31 6.05 -0.74 6.03
N ALA A 32 6.83 0.34 6.13
CA ALA A 32 6.79 1.25 7.28
C ALA A 32 5.58 2.19 7.28
N CYS A 33 4.87 2.30 6.16
CA CYS A 33 3.65 3.10 6.05
C CYS A 33 2.45 2.24 5.64
N PRO A 34 1.21 2.76 5.76
CA PRO A 34 0.01 2.12 5.23
C PRO A 34 0.02 1.99 3.71
N PRO A 35 -0.89 1.19 3.12
CA PRO A 35 -1.05 1.11 1.66
C PRO A 35 -1.38 2.48 1.06
N LEU A 36 -0.69 2.85 -0.03
CA LEU A 36 -0.94 4.10 -0.74
C LEU A 36 -2.18 3.94 -1.64
N LEU A 37 -3.24 4.68 -1.35
CA LEU A 37 -4.49 4.68 -2.13
C LEU A 37 -4.63 5.89 -3.05
N TYR A 38 -3.90 6.97 -2.75
CA TYR A 38 -3.93 8.22 -3.51
C TYR A 38 -2.52 8.68 -3.84
N GLY A 39 -2.33 9.26 -5.03
CA GLY A 39 -1.08 9.90 -5.41
C GLY A 39 -0.82 11.15 -4.57
N CYS A 40 0.39 11.30 -4.04
CA CYS A 40 0.75 12.50 -3.27
C CYS A 40 0.66 13.76 -4.15
N LYS A 41 0.05 14.81 -3.63
CA LYS A 41 -0.06 16.10 -4.33
C LYS A 41 1.27 16.85 -4.39
N TYR A 42 2.18 16.54 -3.47
CA TYR A 42 3.41 17.30 -3.23
C TYR A 42 4.69 16.54 -3.62
N LEU A 43 4.72 15.22 -3.40
CA LEU A 43 5.91 14.39 -3.60
C LEU A 43 5.84 13.62 -4.92
N ASN A 44 6.91 13.73 -5.71
CA ASN A 44 6.94 13.18 -7.08
C ASN A 44 7.02 11.64 -7.14
N PHE A 45 7.52 10.96 -6.11
CA PHE A 45 7.69 9.50 -6.13
C PHE A 45 6.37 8.72 -6.15
N SER A 46 5.32 9.27 -5.54
CA SER A 46 3.96 8.73 -5.59
C SER A 46 3.03 9.55 -6.50
N ARG A 47 3.56 10.62 -7.12
CA ARG A 47 2.87 11.41 -8.13
C ARG A 47 2.87 10.64 -9.43
N SER A 48 1.88 9.79 -9.59
CA SER A 48 1.68 9.06 -10.82
C SER A 48 1.00 9.94 -11.88
N LYS A 49 1.30 9.70 -13.14
CA LYS A 49 0.53 10.26 -14.26
C LYS A 49 -0.91 9.73 -14.26
N SER A 50 -1.14 8.62 -13.58
CA SER A 50 -2.42 7.95 -13.38
C SER A 50 -2.44 7.27 -12.01
N GLU A 51 -3.56 7.29 -11.32
CA GLU A 51 -3.76 6.55 -10.08
C GLU A 51 -3.55 5.04 -10.26
N MET A 52 -3.70 4.55 -11.49
CA MET A 52 -3.42 3.14 -11.86
C MET A 52 -1.93 2.76 -11.78
N ASP A 53 -1.03 3.71 -11.58
CA ASP A 53 0.37 3.39 -11.26
C ASP A 53 0.52 2.80 -9.86
N LEU A 54 -0.42 3.08 -8.94
CA LEU A 54 -0.44 2.50 -7.61
C LEU A 54 -0.91 1.04 -7.67
N ILE A 55 -0.15 0.12 -7.07
CA ILE A 55 -0.51 -1.30 -7.03
C ILE A 55 -1.87 -1.51 -6.36
N THR A 56 -2.17 -0.77 -5.31
CA THR A 56 -3.46 -0.80 -4.60
C THR A 56 -4.61 -0.47 -5.53
N ARG A 57 -4.49 0.60 -6.33
CA ARG A 57 -5.51 1.04 -7.28
C ARG A 57 -5.72 0.04 -8.42
N ARG A 58 -4.65 -0.60 -8.90
CA ARG A 58 -4.77 -1.69 -9.88
C ARG A 58 -5.52 -2.89 -9.33
N VAL A 59 -5.24 -3.28 -8.09
CA VAL A 59 -5.96 -4.37 -7.41
C VAL A 59 -7.42 -4.01 -7.20
N ILE A 60 -7.70 -2.80 -6.71
CA ILE A 60 -9.08 -2.33 -6.52
C ILE A 60 -9.84 -2.30 -7.86
N ALA A 61 -9.21 -1.79 -8.93
CA ALA A 61 -9.84 -1.74 -10.26
C ALA A 61 -10.16 -3.14 -10.83
N LYS A 62 -9.34 -4.14 -10.56
CA LYS A 62 -9.63 -5.54 -10.93
C LYS A 62 -10.86 -6.09 -10.22
N ARG A 63 -11.15 -5.61 -9.00
CA ARG A 63 -12.26 -6.08 -8.14
C ARG A 63 -13.55 -5.31 -8.36
N GLU A 64 -13.46 -3.98 -8.43
CA GLU A 64 -14.61 -3.05 -8.40
C GLU A 64 -14.84 -2.34 -9.74
N GLY A 65 -13.89 -2.42 -10.68
CA GLY A 65 -13.87 -1.61 -11.90
C GLY A 65 -13.08 -0.30 -11.73
N GLU A 66 -12.88 0.42 -12.84
CA GLU A 66 -12.03 1.61 -12.86
C GLU A 66 -12.63 2.82 -12.14
N ASN A 67 -13.96 2.94 -12.14
CA ASN A 67 -14.69 4.07 -11.55
C ASN A 67 -15.16 3.74 -10.14
N VAL A 68 -14.27 3.88 -9.17
CA VAL A 68 -14.54 3.56 -7.76
C VAL A 68 -14.91 4.82 -6.99
N SER A 69 -16.01 4.78 -6.24
CA SER A 69 -16.42 5.90 -5.39
C SER A 69 -15.52 6.08 -4.16
N ASP A 70 -15.46 7.32 -3.64
CA ASP A 70 -14.69 7.62 -2.43
C ASP A 70 -15.12 6.77 -1.22
N LYS A 71 -16.39 6.40 -1.16
CA LYS A 71 -16.92 5.53 -0.11
C LYS A 71 -16.30 4.13 -0.17
N VAL A 72 -16.14 3.57 -1.36
CA VAL A 72 -15.50 2.27 -1.56
C VAL A 72 -14.00 2.38 -1.25
N LEU A 73 -13.33 3.45 -1.69
CA LEU A 73 -11.93 3.68 -1.35
C LEU A 73 -11.69 3.82 0.15
N ALA A 74 -12.61 4.47 0.87
CA ALA A 74 -12.54 4.56 2.33
C ALA A 74 -12.63 3.19 3.02
N ASP A 75 -13.40 2.25 2.46
CA ASP A 75 -13.46 0.87 2.95
C ASP A 75 -12.13 0.13 2.72
N TYR A 76 -11.49 0.35 1.57
CA TYR A 76 -10.14 -0.16 1.30
C TYR A 76 -9.05 0.50 2.14
N ALA A 77 -9.29 1.67 2.72
CA ALA A 77 -8.39 2.33 3.67
C ALA A 77 -8.53 1.82 5.11
N ASP A 78 -9.67 1.21 5.46
CA ASP A 78 -9.93 0.68 6.81
C ASP A 78 -9.26 -0.68 7.02
N PRO A 79 -8.23 -0.78 7.88
CA PRO A 79 -7.53 -2.03 8.13
C PRO A 79 -8.38 -3.13 8.78
N ASN A 80 -9.58 -2.81 9.24
CA ASN A 80 -10.51 -3.79 9.82
C ASN A 80 -11.46 -4.37 8.76
N SER A 81 -11.63 -3.70 7.61
CA SER A 81 -12.54 -4.14 6.56
C SER A 81 -12.10 -5.44 5.87
N ALA A 82 -13.05 -6.16 5.31
CA ALA A 82 -12.77 -7.35 4.50
C ALA A 82 -12.03 -6.95 3.20
N ASN A 83 -12.47 -5.87 2.54
CA ASN A 83 -11.87 -5.38 1.31
C ASN A 83 -10.39 -5.00 1.48
N TYR A 84 -10.01 -4.36 2.59
CA TYR A 84 -8.62 -4.09 2.90
C TYR A 84 -7.79 -5.38 2.98
N LYS A 85 -8.28 -6.38 3.73
CA LYS A 85 -7.57 -7.66 3.91
C LYS A 85 -7.40 -8.43 2.59
N GLU A 86 -8.44 -8.45 1.78
CA GLU A 86 -8.42 -9.10 0.48
C GLU A 86 -7.50 -8.38 -0.52
N MET A 87 -7.49 -7.04 -0.51
CA MET A 87 -6.54 -6.25 -1.30
C MET A 87 -5.09 -6.59 -0.93
N LEU A 88 -4.78 -6.66 0.36
CA LEU A 88 -3.43 -7.04 0.81
C LEU A 88 -3.05 -8.45 0.34
N GLU A 89 -3.98 -9.38 0.41
CA GLU A 89 -3.72 -10.76 -0.03
C GLU A 89 -3.47 -10.84 -1.54
N GLU A 90 -4.17 -10.06 -2.35
CA GLU A 90 -3.92 -9.98 -3.78
C GLU A 90 -2.57 -9.33 -4.10
N ILE A 91 -2.20 -8.25 -3.41
CA ILE A 91 -0.86 -7.64 -3.54
C ILE A 91 0.23 -8.65 -3.15
N ARG A 92 0.04 -9.36 -2.04
CA ARG A 92 0.96 -10.41 -1.59
C ARG A 92 1.18 -11.46 -2.68
N LYS A 93 0.12 -11.94 -3.30
CA LYS A 93 0.19 -12.94 -4.39
C LYS A 93 0.85 -12.37 -5.64
N GLU A 94 0.47 -11.16 -6.05
CA GLU A 94 1.03 -10.52 -7.25
C GLU A 94 2.54 -10.30 -7.13
N LEU A 95 3.03 -9.97 -5.93
CA LEU A 95 4.45 -9.72 -5.67
C LEU A 95 5.20 -10.96 -5.13
N ASN A 96 4.51 -12.10 -5.01
CA ASN A 96 5.06 -13.38 -4.58
C ASN A 96 5.70 -13.37 -3.18
N PHE A 97 5.14 -12.60 -2.25
CA PHE A 97 5.58 -12.61 -0.86
C PHE A 97 5.01 -13.81 -0.09
N THR A 98 5.77 -14.34 0.86
CA THR A 98 5.26 -15.32 1.83
C THR A 98 4.26 -14.67 2.78
N SER A 99 4.55 -13.45 3.23
CA SER A 99 3.60 -12.64 3.99
C SER A 99 3.81 -11.15 3.77
N LEU A 100 2.71 -10.39 3.86
CA LEU A 100 2.66 -8.94 3.74
C LEU A 100 1.81 -8.37 4.88
N LYS A 101 2.37 -7.42 5.63
CA LYS A 101 1.61 -6.62 6.62
C LYS A 101 2.10 -5.19 6.56
N PHE A 102 1.17 -4.27 6.42
CA PHE A 102 1.43 -2.83 6.46
C PHE A 102 1.33 -2.27 7.88
N HIS A 103 1.99 -1.15 8.12
CA HIS A 103 1.80 -0.35 9.31
C HIS A 103 0.38 0.24 9.32
N ARG A 104 -0.28 0.26 10.47
CA ARG A 104 -1.61 0.89 10.60
C ARG A 104 -1.44 2.40 10.67
N LEU A 105 -2.36 3.15 10.05
CA LEU A 105 -2.27 4.61 10.00
C LEU A 105 -2.28 5.25 11.39
N ASP A 106 -3.12 4.76 12.30
CA ASP A 106 -3.20 5.30 13.66
C ASP A 106 -1.92 5.04 14.46
N ASP A 107 -1.32 3.88 14.31
CA ASP A 107 -0.05 3.53 14.95
C ASP A 107 1.10 4.36 14.37
N LEU A 108 1.09 4.61 13.06
CA LEU A 108 2.06 5.49 12.40
C LEU A 108 1.94 6.93 12.94
N LYS A 109 0.73 7.49 13.01
CA LYS A 109 0.48 8.81 13.59
C LYS A 109 0.98 8.91 15.03
N ALA A 110 0.69 7.89 15.84
CA ALA A 110 1.14 7.83 17.23
C ALA A 110 2.67 7.79 17.34
N SER A 111 3.36 7.05 16.46
CA SER A 111 4.81 6.90 16.48
C SER A 111 5.58 8.18 16.13
N ILE A 112 4.97 9.10 15.37
CA ILE A 112 5.58 10.37 14.98
C ILE A 112 5.66 11.35 16.16
N GLY A 113 4.75 11.25 17.13
CA GLY A 113 4.79 12.03 18.37
C GLY A 113 4.37 13.50 18.24
N ILE A 114 3.74 13.89 17.12
CA ILE A 114 3.13 15.21 16.95
C ILE A 114 1.62 15.11 16.81
N SER A 115 0.90 16.22 17.01
CA SER A 115 -0.57 16.21 16.91
C SER A 115 -1.02 15.70 15.53
N PRO A 116 -1.93 14.72 15.46
CA PRO A 116 -2.41 14.16 14.21
C PRO A 116 -2.99 15.19 13.22
N CYS A 117 -3.57 16.29 13.73
CA CYS A 117 -4.10 17.37 12.88
C CYS A 117 -3.02 18.18 12.14
N LYS A 118 -1.74 17.98 12.46
CA LYS A 118 -0.60 18.58 11.78
C LYS A 118 0.04 17.64 10.75
N LEU A 119 -0.53 16.46 10.56
CA LEU A 119 -0.04 15.45 9.63
C LEU A 119 -0.97 15.36 8.42
N CYS A 120 -0.42 15.50 7.21
CA CYS A 120 -1.14 15.16 6.00
C CYS A 120 -1.16 13.63 5.85
N THR A 121 -2.33 13.05 5.72
CA THR A 121 -2.54 11.61 5.51
C THR A 121 -3.18 11.28 4.16
N TYR A 122 -3.23 12.24 3.26
CA TYR A 122 -3.91 12.16 1.99
C TYR A 122 -3.57 10.92 1.17
N CYS A 123 -2.29 10.53 1.12
CA CYS A 123 -1.86 9.36 0.33
C CYS A 123 -2.51 8.04 0.80
N TRP A 124 -2.94 7.96 2.05
CA TRP A 124 -3.46 6.75 2.68
C TRP A 124 -4.98 6.73 2.82
N ASP A 125 -5.59 7.87 3.24
CA ASP A 125 -7.03 7.96 3.55
C ASP A 125 -7.77 9.10 2.83
N GLY A 126 -7.08 9.85 1.96
CA GLY A 126 -7.66 10.97 1.22
C GLY A 126 -7.87 12.24 2.04
N LYS A 127 -7.36 12.33 3.28
CA LYS A 127 -7.53 13.48 4.17
C LYS A 127 -6.28 14.34 4.24
N GLU A 128 -6.49 15.64 4.15
CA GLU A 128 -5.45 16.68 4.38
C GLU A 128 -5.53 17.24 5.78
#